data_2d90b17d8528781bbfd4d1384fab3204
#
_entry.id   2d90b17d8528781bbfd4d1384fab3204
#
_cell.length_a   1.000
_cell.length_b   1.000
_cell.length_c   1.000
_cell.angle_alpha   90.00
_cell.angle_beta   90.00
_cell.angle_gamma   90.00
#
_symmetry.space_group_name_H-M   'P 1'
#
loop_
_entity.id
_entity.type
_entity.pdbx_description
1 polymer ?
#
loop_
_entity_poly.entity_id
_entity_poly.type
_entity_poly.pdbx_seq_one_letter_code
_entity_poly.pdbx_strand_id
1 'polypeptide(L)'
;MSAQPLDCRNQSTRDAGLAILDAYNAAEEGDEFEAIVDSVGTGLRMWLIEAGAKHWFDEDTAGGSRLTVRRGLSPGQGTIPGLHHVAFAGNASVWACERSKRLAQFDAETGEVIRVAEIATKASHLAVDRAEGWVFVADPGADALLAVASADLSVRHTWPAPGAPQLPAVTVDGIVCVTGGGTGTLTIVRPRRQGYEVQTIEVGACPHDPLLTPDGKRVFVPCAGDGVIACVDLEDGGLLGRYAVGDGPSHLALHPDGERLYSANTFDGTVSCLSVEGDLMAQEASGPWAHQPEISPDGQRLYVANFLDDTLSVFDTEAMARIAILDAEPYPHGLGISPDGRWVVATGFSSDYLRVYDATALTESARVEVGRGSSHIVFLPDQDDAFIACSVDDHLARLDLAAMACTQRTGLT
;
A
#
# COMPACT_ATOMS: atom_id res chain seq x y z
N MET A 1 10.01 -37.18 6.72
CA MET A 1 10.19 -37.55 5.30
C MET A 1 10.15 -36.25 4.54
N SER A 2 11.23 -35.84 3.86
CA SER A 2 11.19 -34.62 3.04
C SER A 2 10.20 -34.87 1.89
N ALA A 3 9.12 -34.10 1.86
CA ALA A 3 8.23 -34.07 0.71
C ALA A 3 9.05 -33.73 -0.54
N GLN A 4 8.68 -34.29 -1.69
CA GLN A 4 9.35 -33.90 -2.94
C GLN A 4 9.08 -32.41 -3.19
N PRO A 5 10.09 -31.65 -3.68
CA PRO A 5 9.89 -30.25 -4.02
C PRO A 5 8.74 -30.08 -5.02
N LEU A 6 7.96 -29.02 -4.85
CA LEU A 6 6.92 -28.62 -5.78
C LEU A 6 7.60 -28.10 -7.06
N ASP A 7 7.47 -28.83 -8.19
CA ASP A 7 8.06 -28.40 -9.45
C ASP A 7 7.13 -27.45 -10.21
N CYS A 8 7.46 -26.15 -10.20
CA CYS A 8 6.73 -25.09 -10.87
C CYS A 8 7.45 -24.58 -12.14
N ARG A 9 8.46 -25.28 -12.62
CA ARG A 9 9.16 -24.92 -13.86
C ARG A 9 8.25 -25.04 -15.08
N ASN A 10 8.45 -24.17 -16.05
CA ASN A 10 7.64 -24.05 -17.26
C ASN A 10 6.16 -23.64 -16.99
N GLN A 11 5.84 -23.17 -15.82
CA GLN A 11 4.55 -22.55 -15.51
C GLN A 11 4.64 -21.03 -15.69
N SER A 12 3.51 -20.37 -15.95
CA SER A 12 3.49 -18.91 -15.85
C SER A 12 3.83 -18.49 -14.41
N THR A 13 4.40 -17.31 -14.23
CA THR A 13 4.71 -16.77 -12.90
C THR A 13 3.47 -16.77 -11.99
N ARG A 14 2.28 -16.51 -12.56
CA ARG A 14 0.99 -16.56 -11.87
C ARG A 14 0.65 -17.98 -11.40
N ASP A 15 0.74 -18.98 -12.28
CA ASP A 15 0.38 -20.35 -11.93
C ASP A 15 1.34 -20.95 -10.91
N ALA A 16 2.64 -20.68 -11.06
CA ALA A 16 3.66 -21.04 -10.07
C ALA A 16 3.38 -20.37 -8.70
N GLY A 17 3.02 -19.08 -8.70
CA GLY A 17 2.65 -18.34 -7.49
C GLY A 17 1.42 -18.94 -6.80
N LEU A 18 0.38 -19.28 -7.55
CA LEU A 18 -0.83 -19.93 -7.02
C LEU A 18 -0.54 -21.31 -6.43
N ALA A 19 0.26 -22.12 -7.11
CA ALA A 19 0.62 -23.46 -6.63
C ALA A 19 1.43 -23.41 -5.31
N ILE A 20 2.33 -22.44 -5.18
CA ILE A 20 3.10 -22.23 -3.94
C ILE A 20 2.20 -21.69 -2.81
N LEU A 21 1.25 -20.82 -3.16
CA LEU A 21 0.25 -20.30 -2.24
C LEU A 21 -0.64 -21.42 -1.67
N ASP A 22 -1.10 -22.31 -2.53
CA ASP A 22 -1.90 -23.47 -2.11
C ASP A 22 -1.09 -24.39 -1.19
N ALA A 23 0.18 -24.66 -1.53
CA ALA A 23 1.08 -25.45 -0.69
C ALA A 23 1.32 -24.79 0.69
N TYR A 24 1.51 -23.47 0.71
CA TYR A 24 1.66 -22.70 1.95
C TYR A 24 0.42 -22.76 2.82
N ASN A 25 -0.76 -22.60 2.22
CA ASN A 25 -2.02 -22.66 2.97
C ASN A 25 -2.33 -24.06 3.51
N ALA A 26 -1.85 -25.10 2.84
CA ALA A 26 -1.99 -26.49 3.26
C ALA A 26 -0.97 -26.94 4.33
N ALA A 27 0.16 -26.23 4.50
CA ALA A 27 1.20 -26.56 5.46
C ALA A 27 0.76 -26.23 6.89
N GLU A 28 1.32 -26.93 7.89
CA GLU A 28 1.15 -26.58 9.30
C GLU A 28 2.21 -25.56 9.75
N GLU A 29 1.96 -24.91 10.89
CA GLU A 29 2.90 -23.93 11.44
C GLU A 29 4.26 -24.55 11.72
N GLY A 30 5.31 -23.91 11.19
CA GLY A 30 6.69 -24.38 11.31
C GLY A 30 7.11 -25.41 10.25
N ASP A 31 6.17 -25.90 9.44
CA ASP A 31 6.49 -26.78 8.32
C ASP A 31 7.33 -26.04 7.26
N GLU A 32 8.23 -26.77 6.66
CA GLU A 32 9.03 -26.33 5.52
C GLU A 32 8.66 -27.12 4.28
N PHE A 33 8.54 -26.43 3.13
CA PHE A 33 8.45 -27.06 1.83
C PHE A 33 9.37 -26.37 0.83
N GLU A 34 9.72 -27.08 -0.21
CA GLU A 34 10.56 -26.56 -1.28
C GLU A 34 9.75 -26.47 -2.57
N ALA A 35 10.02 -25.43 -3.37
CA ALA A 35 9.53 -25.29 -4.72
C ALA A 35 10.70 -25.00 -5.65
N ILE A 36 10.64 -25.56 -6.87
CA ILE A 36 11.61 -25.28 -7.94
C ILE A 36 10.88 -24.42 -8.97
N VAL A 37 11.41 -23.24 -9.23
CA VAL A 37 10.82 -22.24 -10.13
C VAL A 37 11.86 -21.79 -11.15
N ASP A 38 11.44 -21.45 -12.37
CA ASP A 38 12.35 -20.91 -13.39
C ASP A 38 12.88 -19.53 -12.96
N SER A 39 12.02 -18.73 -12.39
CA SER A 39 12.36 -17.49 -11.73
C SER A 39 11.40 -17.26 -10.57
N VAL A 40 11.87 -16.67 -9.52
CA VAL A 40 10.97 -16.30 -8.44
C VAL A 40 10.33 -14.98 -8.83
N GLY A 41 9.14 -15.10 -9.37
CA GLY A 41 8.28 -13.93 -9.55
C GLY A 41 8.07 -13.23 -8.21
N THR A 42 8.17 -11.95 -8.32
CA THR A 42 8.18 -10.94 -7.27
C THR A 42 6.93 -10.92 -6.42
N GLY A 43 5.74 -11.27 -7.00
CA GLY A 43 4.49 -11.34 -6.27
C GLY A 43 4.46 -12.38 -5.18
N LEU A 44 5.12 -13.48 -5.43
CA LEU A 44 5.22 -14.53 -4.44
C LEU A 44 6.07 -14.09 -3.23
N ARG A 45 7.16 -13.35 -3.45
CA ARG A 45 8.00 -12.86 -2.34
C ARG A 45 7.23 -11.90 -1.44
N MET A 46 6.50 -10.94 -2.03
CA MET A 46 5.67 -10.01 -1.27
C MET A 46 4.63 -10.75 -0.45
N TRP A 47 3.90 -11.62 -1.11
CA TRP A 47 2.86 -12.38 -0.43
C TRP A 47 3.43 -13.25 0.70
N LEU A 48 4.57 -13.90 0.49
CA LEU A 48 5.23 -14.69 1.53
C LEU A 48 5.69 -13.82 2.71
N ILE A 49 6.20 -12.61 2.44
CA ILE A 49 6.57 -11.65 3.48
C ILE A 49 5.32 -11.20 4.24
N GLU A 50 4.26 -10.81 3.55
CA GLU A 50 3.00 -10.39 4.16
C GLU A 50 2.30 -11.51 4.94
N ALA A 51 2.42 -12.74 4.46
CA ALA A 51 1.93 -13.93 5.17
C ALA A 51 2.80 -14.32 6.38
N GLY A 52 3.91 -13.61 6.63
CA GLY A 52 4.84 -13.92 7.71
C GLY A 52 5.70 -15.15 7.45
N ALA A 53 5.78 -15.61 6.20
CA ALA A 53 6.59 -16.76 5.83
C ALA A 53 8.08 -16.42 5.89
N LYS A 54 8.86 -17.28 6.52
CA LYS A 54 10.30 -17.27 6.34
C LYS A 54 10.62 -17.98 5.03
N HIS A 55 11.32 -17.31 4.13
CA HIS A 55 11.72 -17.88 2.87
C HIS A 55 13.14 -17.48 2.50
N TRP A 56 13.82 -18.36 1.76
CA TRP A 56 15.15 -18.10 1.21
C TRP A 56 15.30 -18.82 -0.12
N PHE A 57 16.19 -18.31 -0.93
CA PHE A 57 16.46 -18.78 -2.27
C PHE A 57 17.87 -19.29 -2.37
N ASP A 58 18.01 -20.46 -2.95
CA ASP A 58 19.30 -20.99 -3.41
C ASP A 58 19.28 -21.01 -4.93
N GLU A 59 20.29 -20.44 -5.58
CA GLU A 59 20.48 -20.60 -7.02
C GLU A 59 20.82 -22.08 -7.31
N ASP A 60 19.94 -22.75 -8.05
CA ASP A 60 20.24 -24.09 -8.52
C ASP A 60 21.02 -24.01 -9.84
N THR A 61 22.20 -24.63 -9.88
CA THR A 61 23.09 -24.69 -11.05
C THR A 61 22.52 -25.51 -12.21
N ALA A 62 21.33 -26.10 -12.08
CA ALA A 62 20.66 -26.95 -13.07
C ALA A 62 19.52 -26.23 -13.84
N GLY A 63 19.44 -24.90 -13.80
CA GLY A 63 18.50 -24.12 -14.63
C GLY A 63 17.17 -23.80 -13.95
N GLY A 64 17.17 -23.49 -12.69
CA GLY A 64 16.05 -22.97 -11.92
C GLY A 64 16.52 -22.44 -10.56
N SER A 65 15.64 -21.72 -9.86
CA SER A 65 15.89 -21.30 -8.48
C SER A 65 15.11 -22.20 -7.53
N ARG A 66 15.76 -22.65 -6.47
CA ARG A 66 15.10 -23.37 -5.36
C ARG A 66 14.62 -22.37 -4.34
N LEU A 67 13.32 -22.35 -4.12
CA LEU A 67 12.66 -21.57 -3.10
C LEU A 67 12.33 -22.50 -1.92
N THR A 68 12.88 -22.25 -0.76
CA THR A 68 12.44 -22.88 0.49
C THR A 68 11.51 -21.94 1.21
N VAL A 69 10.32 -22.42 1.55
CA VAL A 69 9.30 -21.66 2.28
C VAL A 69 9.03 -22.38 3.58
N ARG A 70 9.14 -21.65 4.69
CA ARG A 70 8.70 -22.10 5.99
C ARG A 70 7.44 -21.38 6.37
N ARG A 71 6.37 -22.10 6.68
CA ARG A 71 5.16 -21.49 7.18
C ARG A 71 5.45 -20.77 8.49
N GLY A 72 5.19 -19.46 8.48
CA GLY A 72 5.22 -18.66 9.70
C GLY A 72 4.14 -19.08 10.68
N LEU A 73 4.19 -18.54 11.88
CA LEU A 73 3.13 -18.69 12.88
C LEU A 73 1.79 -18.30 12.24
N SER A 74 0.77 -19.12 12.47
CA SER A 74 -0.58 -18.94 11.89
C SER A 74 -1.05 -17.48 11.93
N PRO A 75 -1.89 -17.02 10.97
CA PRO A 75 -2.44 -15.65 10.95
C PRO A 75 -3.31 -15.30 12.16
N GLY A 76 -3.06 -15.80 13.31
CA GLY A 76 -3.61 -15.48 14.62
C GLY A 76 -2.53 -15.34 15.68
N GLN A 77 -1.26 -15.70 15.35
CA GLN A 77 -0.15 -15.64 16.29
C GLN A 77 1.15 -15.12 15.70
N GLY A 78 1.21 -14.79 14.41
CA GLY A 78 2.44 -14.40 13.71
C GLY A 78 2.32 -13.28 12.69
N THR A 79 1.28 -12.48 12.73
CA THR A 79 1.39 -11.13 12.15
C THR A 79 2.47 -10.43 12.92
N ILE A 80 3.44 -9.80 12.22
CA ILE A 80 4.34 -8.85 12.84
C ILE A 80 3.44 -7.83 13.52
N PRO A 81 3.26 -7.87 14.86
CA PRO A 81 2.44 -6.89 15.54
C PRO A 81 3.19 -5.58 15.42
N GLY A 82 2.65 -4.62 14.69
CA GLY A 82 3.33 -3.36 14.55
C GLY A 82 2.53 -2.36 13.74
N LEU A 83 2.84 -1.10 13.93
CA LEU A 83 2.23 0.00 13.22
C LEU A 83 2.49 -0.17 11.72
N HIS A 84 1.42 -0.37 10.96
CA HIS A 84 1.53 -0.66 9.52
C HIS A 84 1.16 0.53 8.65
N HIS A 85 0.03 1.15 8.89
CA HIS A 85 -0.46 2.26 8.09
C HIS A 85 -0.57 3.53 8.92
N VAL A 86 -0.20 4.66 8.34
CA VAL A 86 -0.23 5.98 8.97
C VAL A 86 -0.98 6.98 8.08
N ALA A 87 -1.79 7.83 8.70
CA ALA A 87 -2.48 8.93 8.02
C ALA A 87 -2.56 10.17 8.91
N PHE A 88 -2.66 11.34 8.29
CA PHE A 88 -2.78 12.63 8.98
C PHE A 88 -4.18 13.21 8.82
N ALA A 89 -4.76 13.68 9.92
CA ALA A 89 -6.14 14.16 9.97
C ALA A 89 -6.32 15.67 9.75
N GLY A 90 -5.26 16.43 9.59
CA GLY A 90 -5.36 17.89 9.43
C GLY A 90 -5.75 18.68 10.68
N ASN A 91 -5.99 18.01 11.82
CA ASN A 91 -6.36 18.59 13.13
C ASN A 91 -5.31 18.31 14.20
N ALA A 92 -4.03 18.39 13.84
CA ALA A 92 -2.87 18.12 14.69
C ALA A 92 -2.76 16.67 15.18
N SER A 93 -3.39 15.70 14.50
CA SER A 93 -3.31 14.28 14.87
C SER A 93 -2.80 13.42 13.74
N VAL A 94 -1.86 12.53 14.06
CA VAL A 94 -1.44 11.43 13.23
C VAL A 94 -2.11 10.15 13.71
N TRP A 95 -2.61 9.36 12.79
CA TRP A 95 -3.32 8.12 13.08
C TRP A 95 -2.55 6.95 12.52
N ALA A 96 -2.40 5.90 13.30
CA ALA A 96 -1.79 4.68 12.82
C ALA A 96 -2.58 3.46 13.29
N CYS A 97 -2.71 2.47 12.41
CA CYS A 97 -3.26 1.18 12.76
C CYS A 97 -2.17 0.11 12.81
N GLU A 98 -2.31 -0.78 13.79
CA GLU A 98 -1.51 -1.98 13.91
C GLU A 98 -2.16 -3.13 13.14
N ARG A 99 -1.37 -3.97 12.50
CA ARG A 99 -1.87 -5.17 11.79
C ARG A 99 -2.60 -6.19 12.68
N SER A 100 -2.68 -5.96 13.98
CA SER A 100 -3.43 -6.80 14.90
C SER A 100 -4.84 -6.26 15.16
N LYS A 101 -4.98 -5.32 16.10
CA LYS A 101 -6.30 -4.87 16.59
C LYS A 101 -6.37 -3.40 16.88
N ARG A 102 -5.22 -2.74 17.07
CA ARG A 102 -5.15 -1.43 17.68
C ARG A 102 -5.22 -0.30 16.67
N LEU A 103 -5.91 0.75 17.04
CA LEU A 103 -5.84 2.07 16.44
C LEU A 103 -5.21 3.02 17.46
N ALA A 104 -4.26 3.81 17.02
CA ALA A 104 -3.56 4.79 17.82
C ALA A 104 -3.72 6.19 17.24
N GLN A 105 -3.86 7.16 18.13
CA GLN A 105 -3.83 8.59 17.85
C GLN A 105 -2.56 9.17 18.46
N PHE A 106 -1.81 9.91 17.67
CA PHE A 106 -0.60 10.61 18.08
C PHE A 106 -0.80 12.11 17.88
N ASP A 107 -0.19 12.87 18.75
CA ASP A 107 -0.06 14.31 18.59
C ASP A 107 0.97 14.61 17.49
N ALA A 108 0.57 15.39 16.48
CA ALA A 108 1.44 15.67 15.33
C ALA A 108 2.59 16.63 15.67
N GLU A 109 2.45 17.46 16.71
CA GLU A 109 3.50 18.39 17.14
C GLU A 109 4.55 17.67 18.00
N THR A 110 4.10 16.86 18.96
CA THR A 110 4.98 16.20 19.91
C THR A 110 5.37 14.77 19.52
N GLY A 111 4.63 14.12 18.60
CA GLY A 111 4.78 12.70 18.25
C GLY A 111 4.40 11.74 19.38
N GLU A 112 3.82 12.21 20.47
CA GLU A 112 3.42 11.38 21.60
C GLU A 112 2.07 10.69 21.37
N VAL A 113 1.88 9.53 22.00
CA VAL A 113 0.60 8.83 21.98
C VAL A 113 -0.43 9.61 22.78
N ILE A 114 -1.52 10.01 22.12
CA ILE A 114 -2.69 10.60 22.80
C ILE A 114 -3.61 9.50 23.32
N ARG A 115 -3.91 8.50 22.47
CA ARG A 115 -4.85 7.40 22.78
C ARG A 115 -4.52 6.16 21.97
N VAL A 116 -4.85 5.00 22.54
CA VAL A 116 -4.84 3.69 21.87
C VAL A 116 -6.09 2.93 22.25
N ALA A 117 -6.70 2.24 21.30
CA ALA A 117 -7.83 1.34 21.57
C ALA A 117 -7.76 0.07 20.69
N GLU A 118 -8.22 -1.04 21.23
CA GLU A 118 -8.52 -2.23 20.45
C GLU A 118 -9.88 -2.04 19.79
N ILE A 119 -9.93 -1.99 18.45
CA ILE A 119 -11.14 -1.66 17.69
C ILE A 119 -11.53 -2.72 16.66
N ALA A 120 -10.61 -3.59 16.27
CA ALA A 120 -10.76 -4.51 15.16
C ALA A 120 -10.38 -5.94 15.56
N THR A 121 -10.66 -6.90 14.67
CA THR A 121 -10.12 -8.25 14.77
C THR A 121 -8.74 -8.33 14.12
N LYS A 122 -8.55 -7.60 13.01
CA LYS A 122 -7.29 -7.47 12.27
C LYS A 122 -7.31 -6.15 11.49
N ALA A 123 -6.95 -5.05 12.12
CA ALA A 123 -6.83 -3.78 11.40
C ALA A 123 -5.75 -3.87 10.31
N SER A 124 -6.00 -3.33 9.13
CA SER A 124 -5.02 -3.29 8.05
C SER A 124 -4.64 -1.87 7.66
N HIS A 125 -5.59 -1.11 7.15
CA HIS A 125 -5.39 0.26 6.69
C HIS A 125 -6.49 1.18 7.23
N LEU A 126 -6.24 2.47 7.16
CA LEU A 126 -7.18 3.47 7.64
C LEU A 126 -7.26 4.68 6.69
N ALA A 127 -8.38 5.37 6.74
CA ALA A 127 -8.55 6.71 6.17
C ALA A 127 -9.19 7.63 7.22
N VAL A 128 -8.89 8.92 7.15
CA VAL A 128 -9.37 9.89 8.12
C VAL A 128 -10.27 10.92 7.44
N ASP A 129 -11.50 11.04 7.93
CA ASP A 129 -12.38 12.13 7.56
C ASP A 129 -12.01 13.39 8.38
N ARG A 130 -11.50 14.38 7.69
CA ARG A 130 -11.06 15.63 8.33
C ARG A 130 -12.22 16.52 8.79
N ALA A 131 -13.40 16.38 8.18
CA ALA A 131 -14.52 17.27 8.43
C ALA A 131 -15.35 16.85 9.64
N GLU A 132 -15.54 15.54 9.84
CA GLU A 132 -16.50 15.01 10.81
C GLU A 132 -15.86 14.29 12.01
N GLY A 133 -14.55 14.15 12.02
CA GLY A 133 -13.83 13.52 13.14
C GLY A 133 -13.96 11.99 13.17
N TRP A 134 -14.02 11.37 12.01
CA TRP A 134 -14.07 9.93 11.85
C TRP A 134 -12.75 9.35 11.36
N VAL A 135 -12.44 8.16 11.85
CA VAL A 135 -11.38 7.29 11.30
C VAL A 135 -12.05 6.02 10.79
N PHE A 136 -11.87 5.75 9.52
CA PHE A 136 -12.36 4.54 8.88
C PHE A 136 -11.24 3.50 8.84
N VAL A 137 -11.52 2.30 9.33
CA VAL A 137 -10.53 1.23 9.43
C VAL A 137 -11.04 0.00 8.72
N ALA A 138 -10.24 -0.56 7.81
CA ALA A 138 -10.50 -1.84 7.21
C ALA A 138 -10.14 -2.97 8.19
N ASP A 139 -11.07 -3.88 8.41
CA ASP A 139 -10.89 -5.09 9.23
C ASP A 139 -11.06 -6.36 8.36
N PRO A 140 -9.99 -6.81 7.67
CA PRO A 140 -10.05 -8.02 6.86
C PRO A 140 -10.32 -9.30 7.65
N GLY A 141 -10.11 -9.28 8.96
CA GLY A 141 -10.44 -10.42 9.82
C GLY A 141 -11.92 -10.60 10.08
N ALA A 142 -12.69 -9.51 9.95
CA ALA A 142 -14.15 -9.51 10.14
C ALA A 142 -14.92 -9.25 8.83
N ASP A 143 -14.24 -9.12 7.68
CA ASP A 143 -14.85 -8.65 6.43
C ASP A 143 -15.68 -7.37 6.63
N ALA A 144 -15.09 -6.39 7.30
CA ALA A 144 -15.80 -5.20 7.74
C ALA A 144 -15.02 -3.89 7.49
N LEU A 145 -15.77 -2.82 7.31
CA LEU A 145 -15.31 -1.43 7.41
C LEU A 145 -15.84 -0.84 8.70
N LEU A 146 -14.95 -0.32 9.54
CA LEU A 146 -15.29 0.27 10.83
C LEU A 146 -15.26 1.79 10.72
N ALA A 147 -16.24 2.48 11.33
CA ALA A 147 -16.19 3.92 11.58
C ALA A 147 -15.93 4.16 13.06
N VAL A 148 -14.81 4.74 13.37
CA VAL A 148 -14.30 5.01 14.71
C VAL A 148 -14.40 6.51 14.98
N ALA A 149 -15.02 6.90 16.08
CA ALA A 149 -15.05 8.29 16.48
C ALA A 149 -13.65 8.76 16.95
N SER A 150 -13.11 9.81 16.34
CA SER A 150 -11.77 10.32 16.67
C SER A 150 -11.68 10.84 18.12
N ALA A 151 -12.81 11.27 18.69
CA ALA A 151 -12.87 11.87 20.02
C ALA A 151 -12.60 10.87 21.16
N ASP A 152 -12.98 9.60 21.03
CA ASP A 152 -12.93 8.61 22.10
C ASP A 152 -12.50 7.19 21.64
N LEU A 153 -12.15 7.03 20.36
CA LEU A 153 -11.80 5.77 19.69
C LEU A 153 -12.88 4.70 19.78
N SER A 154 -14.14 5.06 20.00
CA SER A 154 -15.24 4.10 20.00
C SER A 154 -15.67 3.76 18.57
N VAL A 155 -15.87 2.49 18.29
CA VAL A 155 -16.49 2.02 17.04
C VAL A 155 -17.97 2.40 17.10
N ARG A 156 -18.41 3.25 16.19
CA ARG A 156 -19.81 3.71 16.09
C ARG A 156 -20.60 2.96 15.03
N HIS A 157 -19.93 2.59 13.94
CA HIS A 157 -20.55 1.83 12.86
C HIS A 157 -19.63 0.72 12.40
N THR A 158 -20.22 -0.37 11.99
CA THR A 158 -19.57 -1.51 11.35
C THR A 158 -20.40 -1.89 10.13
N TRP A 159 -19.81 -1.81 8.95
CA TRP A 159 -20.46 -2.18 7.71
C TRP A 159 -19.81 -3.40 7.11
N PRO A 160 -20.59 -4.32 6.51
CA PRO A 160 -20.04 -5.43 5.76
C PRO A 160 -19.18 -4.93 4.58
N ALA A 161 -17.96 -5.44 4.46
CA ALA A 161 -17.05 -5.19 3.36
C ALA A 161 -16.36 -6.52 3.00
N PRO A 162 -17.01 -7.36 2.19
CA PRO A 162 -16.56 -8.72 1.96
C PRO A 162 -15.28 -8.79 1.13
N GLY A 163 -14.48 -9.84 1.36
CA GLY A 163 -13.30 -10.14 0.58
C GLY A 163 -12.00 -9.58 1.13
N ALA A 164 -11.86 -9.58 2.44
CA ALA A 164 -10.68 -9.06 3.12
C ALA A 164 -10.39 -7.59 2.72
N PRO A 165 -11.17 -6.63 3.25
CA PRO A 165 -11.06 -5.22 2.85
C PRO A 165 -9.65 -4.67 3.07
N GLN A 166 -9.20 -3.87 2.10
CA GLN A 166 -7.87 -3.30 2.06
C GLN A 166 -7.88 -1.81 2.49
N LEU A 167 -7.41 -0.90 1.65
CA LEU A 167 -7.35 0.52 1.96
C LEU A 167 -8.72 1.19 1.82
N PRO A 168 -9.26 1.83 2.86
CA PRO A 168 -10.43 2.70 2.71
C PRO A 168 -10.01 4.06 2.14
N ALA A 169 -10.92 4.68 1.37
CA ALA A 169 -10.79 6.06 0.92
C ALA A 169 -12.07 6.83 1.27
N VAL A 170 -11.95 8.11 1.65
CA VAL A 170 -13.07 8.93 2.08
C VAL A 170 -13.08 10.28 1.36
N THR A 171 -14.24 10.65 0.82
CA THR A 171 -14.47 11.96 0.19
C THR A 171 -14.69 13.06 1.24
N VAL A 172 -14.61 14.31 0.83
CA VAL A 172 -14.91 15.47 1.71
C VAL A 172 -16.36 15.45 2.22
N ASP A 173 -17.28 14.89 1.41
CA ASP A 173 -18.69 14.75 1.77
C ASP A 173 -18.99 13.50 2.62
N GLY A 174 -17.95 12.77 3.05
CA GLY A 174 -18.07 11.62 3.92
C GLY A 174 -18.52 10.31 3.25
N ILE A 175 -18.47 10.22 1.93
CA ILE A 175 -18.64 8.94 1.21
C ILE A 175 -17.37 8.15 1.43
N VAL A 176 -17.50 6.92 1.90
CA VAL A 176 -16.37 6.01 2.11
C VAL A 176 -16.46 4.85 1.16
N CYS A 177 -15.33 4.47 0.57
CA CYS A 177 -15.23 3.26 -0.22
C CYS A 177 -14.04 2.40 0.23
N VAL A 178 -14.17 1.09 0.08
CA VAL A 178 -13.12 0.12 0.40
C VAL A 178 -13.19 -1.06 -0.55
N THR A 179 -12.06 -1.53 -1.02
CA THR A 179 -11.94 -2.67 -1.92
C THR A 179 -11.94 -3.99 -1.17
N GLY A 180 -12.58 -5.02 -1.73
CA GLY A 180 -12.54 -6.40 -1.27
C GLY A 180 -11.71 -7.27 -2.21
N GLY A 181 -10.41 -7.41 -1.95
CA GLY A 181 -9.46 -8.07 -2.84
C GLY A 181 -9.83 -9.51 -3.17
N GLY A 182 -10.33 -10.26 -2.19
CA GLY A 182 -10.72 -11.66 -2.36
C GLY A 182 -12.04 -11.90 -3.10
N THR A 183 -12.92 -10.89 -3.18
CA THR A 183 -14.24 -11.00 -3.85
C THR A 183 -14.34 -10.19 -5.13
N GLY A 184 -13.36 -9.36 -5.45
CA GLY A 184 -13.42 -8.52 -6.65
C GLY A 184 -14.40 -7.34 -6.54
N THR A 185 -14.63 -6.84 -5.33
CA THR A 185 -15.70 -5.87 -5.05
C THR A 185 -15.19 -4.53 -4.54
N LEU A 186 -16.02 -3.51 -4.69
CA LEU A 186 -15.91 -2.23 -4.02
C LEU A 186 -17.16 -2.04 -3.16
N THR A 187 -16.98 -1.81 -1.87
CA THR A 187 -18.05 -1.42 -0.95
C THR A 187 -18.04 0.09 -0.80
N ILE A 188 -19.20 0.71 -1.01
CA ILE A 188 -19.42 2.16 -0.92
C ILE A 188 -20.40 2.42 0.20
N VAL A 189 -20.06 3.30 1.13
CA VAL A 189 -20.90 3.73 2.24
C VAL A 189 -21.21 5.22 2.07
N ARG A 190 -22.47 5.55 1.89
CA ARG A 190 -22.91 6.94 1.67
C ARG A 190 -23.70 7.44 2.87
N PRO A 191 -23.35 8.61 3.44
CA PRO A 191 -24.23 9.25 4.44
C PRO A 191 -25.57 9.62 3.83
N ARG A 192 -26.64 9.44 4.61
CA ARG A 192 -28.02 9.80 4.27
C ARG A 192 -28.62 10.60 5.40
N ARG A 193 -29.74 11.25 5.16
CA ARG A 193 -30.45 12.01 6.20
C ARG A 193 -30.71 11.22 7.48
N GLN A 194 -30.89 9.92 7.36
CA GLN A 194 -31.05 8.98 8.47
C GLN A 194 -30.18 7.76 8.20
N GLY A 195 -29.03 7.68 8.86
CA GLY A 195 -28.11 6.56 8.75
C GLY A 195 -27.25 6.58 7.50
N TYR A 196 -26.97 5.40 6.97
CA TYR A 196 -26.06 5.19 5.86
C TYR A 196 -26.65 4.22 4.84
N GLU A 197 -26.36 4.45 3.58
CA GLU A 197 -26.60 3.47 2.51
C GLU A 197 -25.29 2.74 2.24
N VAL A 198 -25.36 1.41 2.20
CA VAL A 198 -24.20 0.55 1.91
C VAL A 198 -24.49 -0.20 0.61
N GLN A 199 -23.59 -0.07 -0.34
CA GLN A 199 -23.68 -0.74 -1.64
C GLN A 199 -22.37 -1.45 -1.92
N THR A 200 -22.42 -2.72 -2.34
CA THR A 200 -21.26 -3.48 -2.80
C THR A 200 -21.45 -3.81 -4.27
N ILE A 201 -20.43 -3.53 -5.08
CA ILE A 201 -20.45 -3.71 -6.54
C ILE A 201 -19.24 -4.51 -6.98
N GLU A 202 -19.35 -5.25 -8.08
CA GLU A 202 -18.24 -5.95 -8.72
C GLU A 202 -17.42 -4.97 -9.58
N VAL A 203 -16.11 -4.89 -9.32
CA VAL A 203 -15.22 -3.99 -10.05
C VAL A 203 -14.17 -4.74 -10.90
N GLY A 204 -13.77 -5.94 -10.48
CA GLY A 204 -12.77 -6.76 -11.18
C GLY A 204 -11.96 -7.61 -10.22
N ALA A 205 -11.11 -8.48 -10.74
CA ALA A 205 -10.32 -9.42 -9.93
C ALA A 205 -9.19 -8.73 -9.17
N CYS A 206 -9.05 -9.07 -7.89
CA CYS A 206 -8.01 -8.56 -7.00
C CYS A 206 -7.93 -7.02 -7.00
N PRO A 207 -9.03 -6.30 -6.68
CA PRO A 207 -8.98 -4.85 -6.55
C PRO A 207 -8.08 -4.45 -5.39
N HIS A 208 -7.30 -3.39 -5.60
CA HIS A 208 -6.34 -2.85 -4.64
C HIS A 208 -6.74 -1.42 -4.22
N ASP A 209 -5.79 -0.53 -3.99
CA ASP A 209 -6.01 0.78 -3.38
C ASP A 209 -6.87 1.72 -4.22
N PRO A 210 -8.07 2.12 -3.75
CA PRO A 210 -8.94 3.00 -4.48
C PRO A 210 -8.43 4.44 -4.45
N LEU A 211 -8.45 5.13 -5.59
CA LEU A 211 -8.08 6.52 -5.72
C LEU A 211 -9.30 7.38 -6.07
N LEU A 212 -9.63 8.33 -5.19
CA LEU A 212 -10.73 9.27 -5.36
C LEU A 212 -10.34 10.44 -6.28
N THR A 213 -11.30 10.90 -7.09
CA THR A 213 -11.15 12.20 -7.76
C THR A 213 -11.27 13.35 -6.75
N PRO A 214 -10.60 14.50 -6.96
CA PRO A 214 -10.64 15.64 -6.04
C PRO A 214 -12.04 16.21 -5.81
N ASP A 215 -12.93 16.07 -6.81
CA ASP A 215 -14.33 16.49 -6.71
C ASP A 215 -15.22 15.49 -5.96
N GLY A 216 -14.67 14.34 -5.54
CA GLY A 216 -15.36 13.28 -4.80
C GLY A 216 -16.43 12.55 -5.58
N LYS A 217 -16.48 12.66 -6.92
CA LYS A 217 -17.54 12.04 -7.72
C LYS A 217 -17.19 10.66 -8.24
N ARG A 218 -15.91 10.41 -8.51
CA ARG A 218 -15.46 9.14 -9.08
C ARG A 218 -14.39 8.50 -8.20
N VAL A 219 -14.31 7.19 -8.27
CA VAL A 219 -13.20 6.40 -7.72
C VAL A 219 -12.61 5.53 -8.81
N PHE A 220 -11.30 5.51 -8.90
CA PHE A 220 -10.53 4.60 -9.72
C PHE A 220 -10.05 3.44 -8.85
N VAL A 221 -10.27 2.22 -9.32
CA VAL A 221 -9.94 0.99 -8.59
C VAL A 221 -9.03 0.14 -9.47
N PRO A 222 -7.76 -0.01 -9.13
CA PRO A 222 -6.86 -0.90 -9.86
C PRO A 222 -7.23 -2.34 -9.55
N CYS A 223 -7.47 -3.14 -10.60
CA CYS A 223 -7.85 -4.55 -10.52
C CYS A 223 -6.68 -5.40 -11.02
N ALA A 224 -5.80 -5.79 -10.11
CA ALA A 224 -4.53 -6.44 -10.43
C ALA A 224 -4.70 -7.76 -11.19
N GLY A 225 -5.76 -8.51 -10.91
CA GLY A 225 -6.02 -9.79 -11.57
C GLY A 225 -6.51 -9.67 -13.02
N ASP A 226 -7.02 -8.50 -13.41
CA ASP A 226 -7.59 -8.28 -14.74
C ASP A 226 -6.75 -7.35 -15.63
N GLY A 227 -5.71 -6.69 -15.09
CA GLY A 227 -4.91 -5.70 -15.80
C GLY A 227 -5.70 -4.45 -16.21
N VAL A 228 -6.67 -4.04 -15.38
CA VAL A 228 -7.54 -2.89 -15.67
C VAL A 228 -7.67 -1.97 -14.45
N ILE A 229 -8.05 -0.72 -14.72
CA ILE A 229 -8.55 0.21 -13.72
C ILE A 229 -10.06 0.34 -13.92
N ALA A 230 -10.87 0.01 -12.91
CA ALA A 230 -12.30 0.26 -12.92
C ALA A 230 -12.57 1.70 -12.46
N CYS A 231 -13.43 2.41 -13.19
CA CYS A 231 -13.91 3.73 -12.83
C CYS A 231 -15.37 3.63 -12.38
N VAL A 232 -15.67 4.12 -11.18
CA VAL A 232 -16.99 4.02 -10.57
C VAL A 232 -17.50 5.41 -10.19
N ASP A 233 -18.77 5.68 -10.50
CA ASP A 233 -19.49 6.85 -10.01
C ASP A 233 -19.87 6.65 -8.54
N LEU A 234 -19.50 7.59 -7.67
CA LEU A 234 -19.76 7.46 -6.23
C LEU A 234 -21.17 7.89 -5.83
N GLU A 235 -21.93 8.57 -6.68
CA GLU A 235 -23.30 8.99 -6.38
C GLU A 235 -24.27 7.81 -6.46
N ASP A 236 -24.20 7.02 -7.53
CA ASP A 236 -25.11 5.90 -7.76
C ASP A 236 -24.45 4.51 -7.70
N GLY A 237 -23.12 4.44 -7.69
CA GLY A 237 -22.33 3.20 -7.72
C GLY A 237 -22.27 2.57 -9.10
N GLY A 238 -22.53 3.33 -10.15
CA GLY A 238 -22.46 2.86 -11.53
C GLY A 238 -21.01 2.65 -11.98
N LEU A 239 -20.73 1.50 -12.60
CA LEU A 239 -19.45 1.27 -13.27
C LEU A 239 -19.41 2.08 -14.57
N LEU A 240 -18.56 3.12 -14.61
CA LEU A 240 -18.40 4.00 -15.77
C LEU A 240 -17.52 3.38 -16.87
N GLY A 241 -16.50 2.61 -16.47
CA GLY A 241 -15.60 1.97 -17.43
C GLY A 241 -14.60 1.03 -16.76
N ARG A 242 -13.90 0.27 -17.61
CA ARG A 242 -12.72 -0.53 -17.27
C ARG A 242 -11.62 -0.21 -18.27
N TYR A 243 -10.54 0.35 -17.81
CA TYR A 243 -9.48 0.91 -18.62
C TYR A 243 -8.28 -0.04 -18.58
N ALA A 244 -7.88 -0.55 -19.74
CA ALA A 244 -6.76 -1.48 -19.85
C ALA A 244 -5.43 -0.76 -19.56
N VAL A 245 -4.59 -1.40 -18.76
CA VAL A 245 -3.24 -0.95 -18.39
C VAL A 245 -2.25 -2.12 -18.48
N GLY A 246 -1.07 -2.00 -17.91
CA GLY A 246 -0.14 -3.12 -17.77
C GLY A 246 -0.64 -4.19 -16.79
N ASP A 247 0.12 -5.27 -16.64
CA ASP A 247 -0.27 -6.41 -15.81
C ASP A 247 -0.06 -6.12 -14.32
N GLY A 248 -1.08 -6.41 -13.52
CA GLY A 248 -1.04 -6.24 -12.07
C GLY A 248 -1.07 -4.79 -11.57
N PRO A 249 -1.98 -3.91 -12.05
CA PRO A 249 -2.11 -2.59 -11.48
C PRO A 249 -2.48 -2.68 -10.00
N SER A 250 -1.74 -1.99 -9.13
CA SER A 250 -1.93 -2.05 -7.68
C SER A 250 -2.15 -0.67 -7.04
N HIS A 251 -1.32 0.30 -7.36
CA HIS A 251 -1.38 1.65 -6.82
C HIS A 251 -1.50 2.68 -7.93
N LEU A 252 -2.17 3.77 -7.60
CA LEU A 252 -2.48 4.85 -8.53
C LEU A 252 -2.00 6.18 -7.98
N ALA A 253 -1.63 7.08 -8.88
CA ALA A 253 -1.41 8.49 -8.58
C ALA A 253 -2.22 9.36 -9.54
N LEU A 254 -2.86 10.42 -9.04
CA LEU A 254 -3.57 11.38 -9.86
C LEU A 254 -2.70 12.62 -10.06
N HIS A 255 -2.55 13.04 -11.31
CA HIS A 255 -1.84 14.27 -11.60
C HIS A 255 -2.56 15.49 -10.99
N PRO A 256 -1.84 16.53 -10.52
CA PRO A 256 -2.46 17.71 -9.92
C PRO A 256 -3.42 18.47 -10.83
N ASP A 257 -3.30 18.30 -12.17
CA ASP A 257 -4.28 18.86 -13.14
C ASP A 257 -5.66 18.19 -13.05
N GLY A 258 -5.75 17.01 -12.44
CA GLY A 258 -6.99 16.22 -12.34
C GLY A 258 -7.40 15.53 -13.64
N GLU A 259 -6.59 15.58 -14.71
CA GLU A 259 -6.90 15.04 -16.03
C GLU A 259 -6.15 13.75 -16.37
N ARG A 260 -5.04 13.47 -15.64
CA ARG A 260 -4.17 12.31 -15.88
C ARG A 260 -4.06 11.41 -14.66
N LEU A 261 -4.05 10.12 -14.92
CA LEU A 261 -3.94 9.05 -13.93
C LEU A 261 -2.72 8.17 -14.25
N TYR A 262 -1.94 7.84 -13.25
CA TYR A 262 -0.81 6.92 -13.36
C TYR A 262 -1.07 5.65 -12.58
N SER A 263 -0.74 4.51 -13.19
CA SER A 263 -0.84 3.18 -12.58
C SER A 263 0.52 2.52 -12.53
N ALA A 264 0.95 2.10 -11.35
CA ALA A 264 2.06 1.17 -11.21
C ALA A 264 1.56 -0.26 -11.46
N ASN A 265 2.13 -0.92 -12.46
CA ASN A 265 1.73 -2.24 -12.91
C ASN A 265 2.76 -3.24 -12.39
N THR A 266 2.42 -3.87 -11.27
CA THR A 266 3.36 -4.61 -10.45
C THR A 266 3.92 -5.85 -11.13
N PHE A 267 3.10 -6.57 -11.92
CA PHE A 267 3.52 -7.87 -12.46
C PHE A 267 4.38 -7.75 -13.72
N ASP A 268 4.21 -6.72 -14.52
CA ASP A 268 5.05 -6.49 -15.71
C ASP A 268 6.15 -5.41 -15.51
N GLY A 269 6.15 -4.75 -14.34
CA GLY A 269 7.16 -3.75 -14.00
C GLY A 269 7.05 -2.47 -14.82
N THR A 270 5.86 -2.12 -15.29
CA THR A 270 5.60 -0.91 -16.07
C THR A 270 4.84 0.14 -15.28
N VAL A 271 4.78 1.34 -15.83
CA VAL A 271 3.87 2.39 -15.40
C VAL A 271 3.03 2.84 -16.59
N SER A 272 1.71 2.95 -16.40
CA SER A 272 0.78 3.43 -17.42
C SER A 272 0.30 4.82 -17.06
N CYS A 273 0.20 5.72 -18.07
CA CYS A 273 -0.44 7.02 -17.98
C CYS A 273 -1.74 6.99 -18.78
N LEU A 274 -2.85 7.35 -18.14
CA LEU A 274 -4.18 7.42 -18.76
C LEU A 274 -4.78 8.81 -18.60
N SER A 275 -5.68 9.18 -19.51
CA SER A 275 -6.64 10.23 -19.20
C SER A 275 -7.64 9.73 -18.14
N VAL A 276 -8.23 10.64 -17.37
CA VAL A 276 -9.31 10.25 -16.40
C VAL A 276 -10.58 9.74 -17.11
N GLU A 277 -10.67 9.85 -18.42
CA GLU A 277 -11.74 9.27 -19.26
C GLU A 277 -11.39 7.87 -19.77
N GLY A 278 -10.14 7.39 -19.50
CA GLY A 278 -9.71 6.02 -19.74
C GLY A 278 -8.88 5.78 -20.99
N ASP A 279 -8.46 6.84 -21.68
CA ASP A 279 -7.58 6.72 -22.84
C ASP A 279 -6.14 6.44 -22.37
N LEU A 280 -5.56 5.32 -22.74
CA LEU A 280 -4.15 5.03 -22.49
C LEU A 280 -3.27 5.96 -23.33
N MET A 281 -2.55 6.86 -22.67
CA MET A 281 -1.69 7.87 -23.29
C MET A 281 -0.26 7.35 -23.48
N ALA A 282 0.26 6.62 -22.49
CA ALA A 282 1.60 6.05 -22.53
C ALA A 282 1.72 4.86 -21.57
N GLN A 283 2.67 3.99 -21.86
CA GLN A 283 3.10 2.93 -20.96
C GLN A 283 4.61 2.75 -21.08
N GLU A 284 5.32 2.85 -19.97
CA GLU A 284 6.78 2.84 -19.91
C GLU A 284 7.31 1.83 -18.90
N ALA A 285 8.52 1.31 -19.16
CA ALA A 285 9.18 0.43 -18.22
C ALA A 285 9.65 1.20 -16.99
N SER A 286 9.30 0.72 -15.81
CA SER A 286 9.78 1.21 -14.52
C SER A 286 10.89 0.30 -13.98
N GLY A 287 10.53 -0.78 -13.36
CA GLY A 287 11.43 -1.77 -12.80
C GLY A 287 10.63 -2.94 -12.21
N PRO A 288 11.31 -4.03 -11.85
CA PRO A 288 10.64 -5.21 -11.30
C PRO A 288 9.82 -4.85 -10.07
N TRP A 289 8.54 -5.23 -10.11
CA TRP A 289 7.56 -4.91 -9.09
C TRP A 289 7.39 -3.40 -8.88
N ALA A 290 7.06 -2.69 -9.94
CA ALA A 290 6.60 -1.30 -9.83
C ALA A 290 5.41 -1.26 -8.86
N HIS A 291 5.55 -0.51 -7.75
CA HIS A 291 4.61 -0.60 -6.63
C HIS A 291 3.93 0.75 -6.36
N GLN A 292 4.59 1.63 -5.63
CA GLN A 292 4.04 2.90 -5.21
C GLN A 292 4.41 4.03 -6.19
N PRO A 293 3.46 4.60 -6.94
CA PRO A 293 3.68 5.81 -7.70
C PRO A 293 3.36 7.04 -6.84
N GLU A 294 4.20 8.08 -6.93
CA GLU A 294 3.96 9.38 -6.30
C GLU A 294 4.30 10.50 -7.27
N ILE A 295 3.44 11.50 -7.33
CA ILE A 295 3.60 12.63 -8.22
C ILE A 295 4.02 13.88 -7.48
N SER A 296 4.99 14.63 -8.04
CA SER A 296 5.41 15.90 -7.44
C SER A 296 4.25 16.92 -7.42
N PRO A 297 4.21 17.81 -6.41
CA PRO A 297 3.13 18.80 -6.27
C PRO A 297 2.96 19.72 -7.49
N ASP A 298 4.04 19.97 -8.25
CA ASP A 298 4.03 20.73 -9.49
C ASP A 298 3.60 19.90 -10.73
N GLY A 299 3.39 18.58 -10.55
CA GLY A 299 3.01 17.65 -11.58
C GLY A 299 4.12 17.27 -12.58
N GLN A 300 5.35 17.79 -12.45
CA GLN A 300 6.38 17.59 -13.47
C GLN A 300 7.07 16.23 -13.40
N ARG A 301 7.06 15.58 -12.24
CA ARG A 301 7.78 14.32 -11.99
C ARG A 301 6.92 13.27 -11.34
N LEU A 302 7.00 12.07 -11.87
CA LEU A 302 6.43 10.86 -11.26
C LEU A 302 7.57 10.00 -10.74
N TYR A 303 7.49 9.59 -9.49
CA TYR A 303 8.40 8.67 -8.85
C TYR A 303 7.69 7.33 -8.66
N VAL A 304 8.38 6.23 -8.91
CA VAL A 304 7.82 4.88 -8.77
C VAL A 304 8.82 4.00 -8.00
N ALA A 305 8.39 3.45 -6.89
CA ALA A 305 9.19 2.48 -6.14
C ALA A 305 9.20 1.13 -6.87
N ASN A 306 10.39 0.59 -7.15
CA ASN A 306 10.58 -0.72 -7.73
C ASN A 306 11.01 -1.68 -6.62
N PHE A 307 10.04 -2.36 -6.06
CA PHE A 307 10.18 -3.07 -4.79
C PHE A 307 11.24 -4.19 -4.80
N LEU A 308 11.50 -4.81 -5.94
CA LEU A 308 12.48 -5.91 -6.00
C LEU A 308 13.79 -5.57 -6.69
N ASP A 309 13.93 -4.36 -7.15
CA ASP A 309 15.16 -3.88 -7.76
C ASP A 309 15.89 -2.91 -6.84
N ASP A 310 15.30 -2.65 -5.65
CA ASP A 310 15.82 -1.71 -4.66
C ASP A 310 16.12 -0.32 -5.27
N THR A 311 15.21 0.14 -6.15
CA THR A 311 15.37 1.40 -6.89
C THR A 311 14.09 2.23 -6.90
N LEU A 312 14.23 3.51 -7.24
CA LEU A 312 13.14 4.38 -7.65
C LEU A 312 13.35 4.77 -9.11
N SER A 313 12.33 4.59 -9.94
CA SER A 313 12.28 5.18 -11.28
C SER A 313 11.69 6.58 -11.21
N VAL A 314 12.28 7.53 -11.94
CA VAL A 314 11.79 8.91 -12.04
C VAL A 314 11.43 9.19 -13.49
N PHE A 315 10.20 9.67 -13.71
CA PHE A 315 9.69 10.00 -15.03
C PHE A 315 9.39 11.51 -15.14
N ASP A 316 9.67 12.07 -16.31
CA ASP A 316 9.07 13.31 -16.75
C ASP A 316 7.62 13.04 -17.16
N THR A 317 6.66 13.76 -16.61
CA THR A 317 5.23 13.49 -16.79
C THR A 317 4.65 14.00 -18.09
N GLU A 318 5.29 14.97 -18.73
CA GLU A 318 4.85 15.49 -20.03
C GLU A 318 5.29 14.55 -21.17
N ALA A 319 6.56 14.15 -21.13
CA ALA A 319 7.12 13.24 -22.14
C ALA A 319 6.80 11.76 -21.84
N MET A 320 6.39 11.42 -20.62
CA MET A 320 6.32 10.06 -20.09
C MET A 320 7.61 9.28 -20.34
N ALA A 321 8.73 9.92 -20.14
CA ALA A 321 10.05 9.33 -20.32
C ALA A 321 10.75 9.16 -18.98
N ARG A 322 11.35 7.99 -18.73
CA ARG A 322 12.18 7.81 -17.54
C ARG A 322 13.47 8.63 -17.64
N ILE A 323 13.65 9.56 -16.72
CA ILE A 323 14.78 10.49 -16.68
C ILE A 323 15.88 10.08 -15.69
N ALA A 324 15.56 9.27 -14.70
CA ALA A 324 16.53 8.75 -13.73
C ALA A 324 16.10 7.41 -13.11
N ILE A 325 17.08 6.70 -12.57
CA ILE A 325 16.91 5.60 -11.62
C ILE A 325 17.77 5.95 -10.40
N LEU A 326 17.17 5.92 -9.21
CA LEU A 326 17.82 6.20 -7.94
C LEU A 326 17.91 4.90 -7.12
N ASP A 327 19.05 4.65 -6.47
CA ASP A 327 19.18 3.53 -5.56
C ASP A 327 18.29 3.74 -4.33
N ALA A 328 17.58 2.74 -3.87
CA ALA A 328 16.74 2.79 -2.67
C ALA A 328 17.23 1.82 -1.59
N GLU A 329 16.61 1.86 -0.42
CA GLU A 329 16.80 0.81 0.58
C GLU A 329 16.09 -0.48 0.14
N PRO A 330 16.53 -1.65 0.61
CA PRO A 330 15.92 -2.93 0.23
C PRO A 330 14.41 -2.97 0.45
N TYR A 331 13.71 -3.38 -0.61
CA TYR A 331 12.25 -3.43 -0.68
C TYR A 331 11.60 -2.06 -0.43
N PRO A 332 11.82 -1.06 -1.30
CA PRO A 332 11.21 0.26 -1.17
C PRO A 332 9.69 0.13 -1.26
N HIS A 333 9.00 0.46 -0.17
CA HIS A 333 7.56 0.27 -0.02
C HIS A 333 6.82 1.61 0.00
N GLY A 334 7.00 2.40 1.06
CA GLY A 334 6.42 3.72 1.17
C GLY A 334 7.25 4.74 0.41
N LEU A 335 6.57 5.56 -0.37
CA LEU A 335 7.13 6.68 -1.09
C LEU A 335 6.31 7.93 -0.74
N GLY A 336 6.97 9.05 -0.52
CA GLY A 336 6.29 10.30 -0.25
C GLY A 336 7.12 11.49 -0.73
N ILE A 337 6.44 12.58 -1.04
CA ILE A 337 7.06 13.83 -1.48
C ILE A 337 6.67 14.93 -0.50
N SER A 338 7.64 15.75 -0.07
CA SER A 338 7.35 16.87 0.83
C SER A 338 6.36 17.85 0.18
N PRO A 339 5.52 18.54 0.96
CA PRO A 339 4.51 19.45 0.43
C PRO A 339 5.05 20.58 -0.44
N ASP A 340 6.29 21.01 -0.20
CA ASP A 340 7.01 22.00 -1.02
C ASP A 340 7.63 21.42 -2.30
N GLY A 341 7.56 20.08 -2.48
CA GLY A 341 8.12 19.38 -3.63
C GLY A 341 9.65 19.23 -3.62
N ARG A 342 10.32 19.63 -2.54
CA ARG A 342 11.79 19.62 -2.45
C ARG A 342 12.38 18.25 -2.20
N TRP A 343 11.74 17.44 -1.35
CA TRP A 343 12.24 16.19 -0.88
C TRP A 343 11.39 15.01 -1.31
N VAL A 344 12.05 13.95 -1.74
CA VAL A 344 11.44 12.63 -1.95
C VAL A 344 11.99 11.70 -0.89
N VAL A 345 11.11 10.98 -0.21
CA VAL A 345 11.47 10.02 0.84
C VAL A 345 10.99 8.64 0.44
N ALA A 346 11.90 7.66 0.44
CA ALA A 346 11.60 6.28 0.18
C ALA A 346 11.94 5.42 1.39
N THR A 347 10.96 4.68 1.89
CA THR A 347 11.15 3.73 2.99
C THR A 347 11.73 2.42 2.48
N GLY A 348 12.39 1.64 3.35
CA GLY A 348 12.91 0.30 3.05
C GLY A 348 12.32 -0.74 3.98
N PHE A 349 11.42 -1.60 3.47
CA PHE A 349 10.71 -2.56 4.33
C PHE A 349 11.65 -3.57 5.03
N SER A 350 12.74 -3.94 4.40
CA SER A 350 13.76 -4.83 4.97
C SER A 350 15.03 -4.12 5.42
N SER A 351 14.94 -2.82 5.71
CA SER A 351 16.03 -1.99 6.19
C SER A 351 15.64 -1.27 7.47
N ASP A 352 16.65 -0.90 8.28
CA ASP A 352 16.49 0.02 9.41
C ASP A 352 16.48 1.49 8.96
N TYR A 353 16.71 1.72 7.67
CA TYR A 353 16.93 3.03 7.08
C TYR A 353 15.86 3.36 6.04
N LEU A 354 15.69 4.65 5.82
CA LEU A 354 15.07 5.23 4.65
C LEU A 354 16.06 6.15 3.92
N ARG A 355 15.76 6.52 2.69
CA ARG A 355 16.55 7.50 1.94
C ARG A 355 15.75 8.75 1.62
N VAL A 356 16.43 9.88 1.68
CA VAL A 356 15.91 11.20 1.31
C VAL A 356 16.67 11.70 0.09
N TYR A 357 15.95 12.17 -0.92
CA TYR A 357 16.54 12.68 -2.15
C TYR A 357 16.12 14.13 -2.37
N ASP A 358 17.05 14.93 -2.91
CA ASP A 358 16.70 16.23 -3.49
C ASP A 358 15.94 15.99 -4.79
N ALA A 359 14.67 16.43 -4.84
CA ALA A 359 13.77 16.20 -5.97
C ALA A 359 14.21 16.94 -7.25
N THR A 360 14.99 18.01 -7.13
CA THR A 360 15.50 18.77 -8.27
C THR A 360 16.78 18.16 -8.82
N ALA A 361 17.74 17.89 -7.96
CA ALA A 361 19.04 17.34 -8.32
C ALA A 361 18.99 15.85 -8.64
N LEU A 362 17.94 15.12 -8.18
CA LEU A 362 17.80 13.67 -8.27
C LEU A 362 19.00 12.93 -7.67
N THR A 363 19.44 13.38 -6.50
CA THR A 363 20.56 12.80 -5.75
C THR A 363 20.16 12.54 -4.31
N GLU A 364 20.74 11.48 -3.72
CA GLU A 364 20.58 11.21 -2.31
C GLU A 364 21.15 12.38 -1.47
N SER A 365 20.33 12.87 -0.54
CA SER A 365 20.69 13.91 0.42
C SER A 365 20.99 13.34 1.80
N ALA A 366 20.28 12.28 2.19
CA ALA A 366 20.49 11.61 3.45
C ALA A 366 20.03 10.16 3.42
N ARG A 367 20.64 9.35 4.28
CA ARG A 367 20.19 8.02 4.67
C ARG A 367 19.94 8.04 6.15
N VAL A 368 18.69 7.83 6.58
CA VAL A 368 18.25 8.06 7.96
C VAL A 368 17.78 6.76 8.58
N GLU A 369 18.30 6.45 9.76
CA GLU A 369 17.86 5.30 10.55
C GLU A 369 16.54 5.62 11.25
N VAL A 370 15.47 4.88 10.89
CA VAL A 370 14.12 5.07 11.45
C VAL A 370 13.59 3.87 12.21
N GLY A 371 14.08 2.67 11.92
CA GLY A 371 13.64 1.40 12.48
C GLY A 371 13.15 0.43 11.41
N ARG A 372 13.02 -0.84 11.80
CA ARG A 372 12.72 -1.93 10.87
C ARG A 372 11.27 -1.98 10.43
N GLY A 373 11.08 -2.40 9.19
CA GLY A 373 9.75 -2.56 8.61
C GLY A 373 9.09 -1.23 8.28
N SER A 374 9.89 -0.20 7.92
CA SER A 374 9.35 1.08 7.48
C SER A 374 8.51 0.88 6.23
N SER A 375 7.20 1.18 6.33
CA SER A 375 6.22 0.89 5.28
C SER A 375 5.58 2.15 4.73
N HIS A 376 4.68 2.77 5.45
CA HIS A 376 3.95 3.95 5.00
C HIS A 376 4.51 5.22 5.62
N ILE A 377 4.39 6.31 4.88
CA ILE A 377 4.83 7.64 5.26
C ILE A 377 3.70 8.66 5.06
N VAL A 378 3.60 9.60 5.97
CA VAL A 378 2.74 10.76 5.82
C VAL A 378 3.49 12.03 6.18
N PHE A 379 3.42 13.02 5.30
CA PHE A 379 3.95 14.35 5.54
C PHE A 379 2.95 15.22 6.30
N LEU A 380 3.45 16.06 7.18
CA LEU A 380 2.65 17.12 7.77
C LEU A 380 2.53 18.29 6.79
N PRO A 381 1.33 18.86 6.59
CA PRO A 381 1.18 20.06 5.79
C PRO A 381 1.95 21.22 6.44
N ASP A 382 2.61 22.02 5.61
CA ASP A 382 3.35 23.22 6.02
C ASP A 382 4.54 22.99 6.99
N GLN A 383 5.04 21.74 7.10
CA GLN A 383 6.19 21.39 7.93
C GLN A 383 7.16 20.49 7.14
N ASP A 384 8.44 20.58 7.51
CA ASP A 384 9.49 19.69 6.99
C ASP A 384 9.57 18.38 7.81
N ASP A 385 8.42 17.89 8.26
CA ASP A 385 8.31 16.68 9.08
C ASP A 385 7.43 15.63 8.42
N ALA A 386 7.82 14.37 8.62
CA ALA A 386 7.01 13.23 8.22
C ALA A 386 6.94 12.18 9.33
N PHE A 387 5.88 11.38 9.34
CA PHE A 387 5.74 10.23 10.21
C PHE A 387 5.78 8.94 9.39
N ILE A 388 6.51 7.96 9.89
CA ILE A 388 6.75 6.68 9.25
C ILE A 388 6.31 5.56 10.18
N ALA A 389 5.48 4.64 9.67
CA ALA A 389 5.12 3.43 10.38
C ALA A 389 6.23 2.38 10.25
N CYS A 390 6.80 1.93 11.37
CA CYS A 390 7.83 0.90 11.44
C CYS A 390 7.23 -0.39 12.02
N SER A 391 6.74 -1.26 11.14
CA SER A 391 5.89 -2.39 11.52
C SER A 391 6.62 -3.53 12.24
N VAL A 392 7.93 -3.69 12.04
CA VAL A 392 8.72 -4.73 12.73
C VAL A 392 9.11 -4.29 14.14
N ASP A 393 9.44 -3.03 14.32
CA ASP A 393 9.85 -2.49 15.62
C ASP A 393 8.67 -1.88 16.42
N ASP A 394 7.46 -1.93 15.87
CA ASP A 394 6.20 -1.48 16.49
C ASP A 394 6.25 -0.04 17.03
N HIS A 395 6.73 0.88 16.21
CA HIS A 395 6.76 2.29 16.55
C HIS A 395 6.44 3.20 15.38
N LEU A 396 6.04 4.42 15.71
CA LEU A 396 5.96 5.54 14.79
C LEU A 396 7.25 6.34 14.87
N ALA A 397 7.96 6.51 13.75
CA ALA A 397 9.15 7.33 13.65
C ALA A 397 8.79 8.73 13.13
N ARG A 398 9.38 9.78 13.69
CA ARG A 398 9.29 11.15 13.20
C ARG A 398 10.58 11.53 12.49
N LEU A 399 10.48 11.88 11.23
CA LEU A 399 11.55 12.37 10.39
C LEU A 399 11.50 13.89 10.34
N ASP A 400 12.56 14.55 10.73
CA ASP A 400 12.80 15.98 10.53
C ASP A 400 13.69 16.14 9.29
N LEU A 401 13.13 16.69 8.22
CA LEU A 401 13.85 16.89 6.95
C LEU A 401 14.83 18.06 7.00
N ALA A 402 14.62 19.03 7.88
CA ALA A 402 15.59 20.13 8.04
C ALA A 402 16.87 19.63 8.73
N ALA A 403 16.72 18.72 9.69
CA ALA A 403 17.83 18.07 10.37
C ALA A 403 18.36 16.82 9.63
N MET A 404 17.63 16.29 8.65
CA MET A 404 17.88 15.00 7.99
C MET A 404 18.07 13.86 9.00
N ALA A 405 17.18 13.78 9.98
CA ALA A 405 17.30 12.86 11.10
C ALA A 405 15.96 12.36 11.61
N CYS A 406 15.95 11.13 12.14
CA CYS A 406 14.85 10.64 12.95
C CYS A 406 14.96 11.26 14.34
N THR A 407 14.02 12.12 14.69
CA THR A 407 14.03 12.87 15.97
C THR A 407 13.28 12.17 17.08
N GLN A 408 12.39 11.23 16.74
CA GLN A 408 11.58 10.52 17.71
C GLN A 408 11.16 9.14 17.21
N ARG A 409 11.03 8.17 18.13
CA ARG A 409 10.43 6.86 17.92
C ARG A 409 9.45 6.58 19.05
N THR A 410 8.17 6.46 18.73
CA THR A 410 7.10 6.31 19.72
C THR A 410 6.39 4.98 19.52
N GLY A 411 6.55 4.06 20.48
CA GLY A 411 5.87 2.75 20.49
C GLY A 411 4.49 2.82 21.16
N LEU A 412 3.66 1.80 20.88
CA LEU A 412 2.36 1.60 21.54
C LEU A 412 2.52 0.71 22.79
N THR A 413 3.22 1.15 23.80
CA THR A 413 3.37 0.41 25.07
C THR A 413 2.12 0.50 25.93
#